data_0e41f40bd39667b7d47c97b723047b66
#
_entry.id   0e41f40bd39667b7d47c97b723047b66
#
_cell.length_a   1.000
_cell.length_b   1.000
_cell.length_c   1.000
_cell.angle_alpha   90.00
_cell.angle_beta   90.00
_cell.angle_gamma   90.00
#
_symmetry.space_group_name_H-M   'P 1'
#
loop_
_entity.id
_entity.type
_entity.pdbx_description
1 polymer ?
#
loop_
_entity_poly.entity_id
_entity_poly.type
_entity_poly.pdbx_seq_one_letter_code
_entity_poly.pdbx_strand_id
1 'polypeptide(L)'
;MKEWIVTEENNLKDFTDSHDPQASFFFDRLLKAREIKINGERVAAGGSRTLLKSGDRVCYYLTRAQEEMTAFDTVYEDENLLVTDKADGVNAEAVYETLARERGAQGVNFIHRLARITRGLMIFAKNAACAEELKRAFKERDVEKTYLAVMKNCFSADETRQTAYLAKDAARAEVRVSGKPSAGAEKIVTGFQPILKKGDIAVCEVFLHTGKTHQIRAHAAFLGHPVLGDTKYGDKALNKKYGKTRQCLIAKKITLRFSGDSPLAYADGRTFVSRYGFEEYGALPV
;
A
#
# COMPACT_ATOMS: atom_id res chain seq x y z
N MET A 1 7.94 9.49 23.40
CA MET A 1 7.67 10.88 22.92
C MET A 1 8.94 11.40 22.28
N LYS A 2 8.83 11.90 21.06
CA LYS A 2 9.93 12.57 20.36
C LYS A 2 9.59 14.05 20.21
N GLU A 3 10.58 14.90 20.33
CA GLU A 3 10.43 16.36 20.30
C GLU A 3 11.44 16.99 19.34
N TRP A 4 10.94 17.97 18.55
CA TRP A 4 11.72 18.72 17.59
C TRP A 4 11.44 20.21 17.71
N ILE A 5 12.48 21.03 17.56
CA ILE A 5 12.35 22.49 17.47
C ILE A 5 12.41 22.88 16.00
N VAL A 6 11.44 23.64 15.55
CA VAL A 6 11.38 24.18 14.19
C VAL A 6 12.43 25.28 14.03
N THR A 7 13.30 25.14 13.03
CA THR A 7 14.37 26.13 12.75
C THR A 7 13.97 27.14 11.69
N GLU A 8 13.07 26.75 10.78
CA GLU A 8 12.58 27.59 9.67
C GLU A 8 11.10 27.32 9.42
N GLU A 9 10.42 28.30 8.82
CA GLU A 9 8.98 28.18 8.52
C GLU A 9 8.71 27.00 7.59
N ASN A 10 7.73 26.17 7.94
CA ASN A 10 7.31 24.99 7.18
C ASN A 10 5.85 24.63 7.50
N ASN A 11 5.23 23.73 6.76
CA ASN A 11 4.00 23.09 7.21
C ASN A 11 4.29 21.79 8.00
N LEU A 12 3.37 21.43 8.88
CA LEU A 12 3.55 20.29 9.79
C LEU A 12 3.88 18.97 9.06
N LYS A 13 3.25 18.71 7.91
CA LYS A 13 3.48 17.45 7.17
C LYS A 13 4.90 17.40 6.61
N ASP A 14 5.32 18.44 5.90
CA ASP A 14 6.65 18.51 5.27
C ASP A 14 7.76 18.55 6.31
N PHE A 15 7.54 19.26 7.43
CA PHE A 15 8.44 19.23 8.57
C PHE A 15 8.59 17.83 9.15
N THR A 16 7.47 17.11 9.36
CA THR A 16 7.51 15.74 9.89
C THR A 16 8.28 14.82 8.95
N ASP A 17 8.01 14.90 7.64
CA ASP A 17 8.65 14.05 6.63
C ASP A 17 10.16 14.27 6.54
N SER A 18 10.62 15.50 6.76
CA SER A 18 12.05 15.84 6.73
C SER A 18 12.81 15.57 8.04
N HIS A 19 12.14 15.54 9.20
CA HIS A 19 12.80 15.47 10.50
C HIS A 19 12.61 14.15 11.24
N ASP A 20 11.42 13.51 11.14
CA ASP A 20 11.15 12.27 11.86
C ASP A 20 10.54 11.20 10.95
N PRO A 21 11.37 10.32 10.35
CA PRO A 21 10.88 9.23 9.48
C PRO A 21 9.81 8.38 10.16
N GLN A 22 9.97 8.08 11.44
CA GLN A 22 9.04 7.20 12.14
C GLN A 22 7.69 7.89 12.36
N ALA A 23 7.68 9.16 12.74
CA ALA A 23 6.45 9.95 12.82
C ALA A 23 5.81 10.14 11.43
N SER A 24 6.61 10.31 10.36
CA SER A 24 6.15 10.40 8.98
C SER A 24 5.40 9.12 8.55
N PHE A 25 5.92 7.94 8.84
CA PHE A 25 5.24 6.67 8.51
C PHE A 25 3.85 6.55 9.15
N PHE A 26 3.69 7.07 10.35
CA PHE A 26 2.42 7.02 11.09
C PHE A 26 1.65 8.33 11.09
N PHE A 27 2.06 9.33 10.30
CA PHE A 27 1.57 10.70 10.37
C PHE A 27 0.05 10.81 10.42
N ASP A 28 -0.67 10.24 9.45
CA ASP A 28 -2.14 10.29 9.40
C ASP A 28 -2.80 9.66 10.62
N ARG A 29 -2.19 8.60 11.18
CA ARG A 29 -2.68 7.94 12.38
C ARG A 29 -2.47 8.81 13.60
N LEU A 30 -1.27 9.37 13.77
CA LEU A 30 -0.94 10.28 14.86
C LEU A 30 -1.83 11.52 14.83
N LEU A 31 -2.01 12.09 13.64
CA LEU A 31 -2.87 13.26 13.46
C LEU A 31 -4.32 12.95 13.82
N LYS A 32 -4.87 11.85 13.30
CA LYS A 32 -6.25 11.41 13.60
C LYS A 32 -6.46 11.08 15.08
N ALA A 33 -5.47 10.48 15.73
CA ALA A 33 -5.48 10.18 17.17
C ALA A 33 -5.18 11.42 18.03
N ARG A 34 -4.84 12.58 17.42
CA ARG A 34 -4.42 13.80 18.09
C ARG A 34 -3.17 13.59 18.97
N GLU A 35 -2.26 12.74 18.48
CA GLU A 35 -0.98 12.40 19.11
C GLU A 35 0.19 13.24 18.60
N ILE A 36 -0.11 14.38 17.95
CA ILE A 36 0.84 15.44 17.59
C ILE A 36 0.50 16.68 18.38
N LYS A 37 1.51 17.32 18.98
CA LYS A 37 1.35 18.61 19.65
C LYS A 37 2.30 19.64 19.06
N ILE A 38 1.84 20.88 19.01
CA ILE A 38 2.66 22.06 18.69
C ILE A 38 2.55 22.99 19.91
N ASN A 39 3.67 23.35 20.50
CA ASN A 39 3.75 24.20 21.69
C ASN A 39 2.87 23.72 22.87
N GLY A 40 2.72 22.38 22.99
CA GLY A 40 1.89 21.77 24.04
C GLY A 40 0.42 21.55 23.65
N GLU A 41 -0.08 22.18 22.59
CA GLU A 41 -1.46 22.04 22.13
C GLU A 41 -1.61 20.89 21.09
N ARG A 42 -2.69 20.13 21.22
CA ARG A 42 -2.98 19.01 20.32
C ARG A 42 -3.44 19.50 18.95
N VAL A 43 -2.80 19.02 17.90
CA VAL A 43 -3.20 19.32 16.50
C VAL A 43 -4.52 18.64 16.18
N ALA A 44 -5.42 19.36 15.51
CA ALA A 44 -6.69 18.82 15.02
C ALA A 44 -6.45 17.76 13.91
N ALA A 45 -7.40 16.83 13.74
CA ALA A 45 -7.30 15.75 12.75
C ALA A 45 -7.13 16.21 11.28
N GLY A 46 -7.54 17.44 10.95
CA GLY A 46 -7.35 18.06 9.64
C GLY A 46 -6.11 18.96 9.53
N GLY A 47 -5.29 19.06 10.58
CA GLY A 47 -4.19 20.03 10.71
C GLY A 47 -2.86 19.64 10.04
N SER A 48 -2.88 18.79 9.00
CA SER A 48 -1.64 18.37 8.30
C SER A 48 -0.85 19.55 7.68
N ARG A 49 -1.53 20.61 7.30
CA ARG A 49 -0.97 21.84 6.71
C ARG A 49 -0.84 22.99 7.72
N THR A 50 -0.90 22.70 9.03
CA THR A 50 -0.65 23.73 10.05
C THR A 50 0.72 24.34 9.81
N LEU A 51 0.77 25.67 9.70
CA LEU A 51 2.00 26.42 9.53
C LEU A 51 2.81 26.40 10.83
N LEU A 52 4.06 26.01 10.72
CA LEU A 52 5.04 26.03 11.80
C LEU A 52 5.96 27.23 11.64
N LYS A 53 6.30 27.90 12.72
CA LYS A 53 7.23 29.03 12.76
C LYS A 53 8.52 28.61 13.43
N SER A 54 9.61 29.31 13.12
CA SER A 54 10.88 29.11 13.83
C SER A 54 10.67 29.31 15.34
N GLY A 55 11.19 28.37 16.14
CA GLY A 55 11.01 28.29 17.57
C GLY A 55 9.82 27.42 18.03
N ASP A 56 8.91 27.04 17.16
CA ASP A 56 7.83 26.13 17.52
C ASP A 56 8.39 24.76 17.94
N ARG A 57 7.73 24.17 18.94
CA ARG A 57 8.05 22.85 19.48
C ARG A 57 7.03 21.84 19.00
N VAL A 58 7.47 20.86 18.21
CA VAL A 58 6.61 19.78 17.69
C VAL A 58 6.92 18.49 18.46
N CYS A 59 5.89 17.88 19.06
CA CYS A 59 6.00 16.63 19.79
C CYS A 59 5.16 15.53 19.15
N TYR A 60 5.77 14.33 18.97
CA TYR A 60 5.09 13.12 18.47
C TYR A 60 5.00 12.08 19.59
N TYR A 61 3.80 11.53 19.79
CA TYR A 61 3.52 10.49 20.78
C TYR A 61 3.38 9.14 20.08
N LEU A 62 4.52 8.53 19.76
CA LEU A 62 4.60 7.18 19.22
C LEU A 62 4.48 6.15 20.35
N THR A 63 3.80 5.05 20.10
CA THR A 63 3.86 3.88 20.99
C THR A 63 5.21 3.17 20.81
N ARG A 64 5.66 2.42 21.82
CA ARG A 64 6.89 1.63 21.73
C ARG A 64 6.91 0.72 20.50
N ALA A 65 5.81 0.03 20.22
CA ALA A 65 5.67 -0.81 19.02
C ALA A 65 5.79 -0.03 17.70
N GLN A 66 5.40 1.25 17.68
CA GLN A 66 5.60 2.12 16.51
C GLN A 66 7.04 2.61 16.39
N GLU A 67 7.71 2.87 17.52
CA GLU A 67 9.12 3.28 17.54
C GLU A 67 10.05 2.14 17.09
N GLU A 68 9.75 0.90 17.49
CA GLU A 68 10.53 -0.30 17.18
C GLU A 68 10.18 -0.94 15.83
N MET A 69 9.08 -0.52 15.20
CA MET A 69 8.61 -1.14 13.96
C MET A 69 9.50 -0.78 12.77
N THR A 70 10.00 -1.79 12.07
CA THR A 70 10.62 -1.61 10.75
C THR A 70 9.53 -1.25 9.73
N ALA A 71 9.59 -0.04 9.19
CA ALA A 71 8.56 0.48 8.29
C ALA A 71 8.58 -0.21 6.91
N PHE A 72 9.75 -0.59 6.45
CA PHE A 72 9.98 -1.38 5.25
C PHE A 72 11.36 -2.05 5.32
N ASP A 73 11.53 -3.13 4.56
CA ASP A 73 12.82 -3.77 4.34
C ASP A 73 13.20 -3.68 2.88
N THR A 74 14.48 -3.60 2.58
CA THR A 74 14.97 -3.74 1.21
C THR A 74 15.01 -5.21 0.84
N VAL A 75 14.28 -5.58 -0.21
CA VAL A 75 14.23 -6.94 -0.76
C VAL A 75 15.29 -7.12 -1.84
N TYR A 76 15.52 -6.07 -2.63
CA TYR A 76 16.49 -6.05 -3.70
C TYR A 76 16.94 -4.63 -3.99
N GLU A 77 18.20 -4.45 -4.31
CA GLU A 77 18.76 -3.18 -4.78
C GLU A 77 19.92 -3.45 -5.75
N ASP A 78 19.92 -2.75 -6.89
CA ASP A 78 21.02 -2.67 -7.82
C ASP A 78 21.24 -1.20 -8.27
N GLU A 79 21.92 -0.98 -9.40
CA GLU A 79 22.17 0.36 -9.94
C GLU A 79 20.88 1.05 -10.45
N ASN A 80 19.87 0.27 -10.86
CA ASN A 80 18.69 0.74 -11.57
C ASN A 80 17.39 0.60 -10.76
N LEU A 81 17.30 -0.42 -9.93
CA LEU A 81 16.09 -0.82 -9.23
C LEU A 81 16.29 -0.88 -7.73
N LEU A 82 15.24 -0.53 -7.00
CA LEU A 82 15.10 -0.76 -5.57
C LEU A 82 13.73 -1.37 -5.31
N VAL A 83 13.69 -2.52 -4.66
CA VAL A 83 12.45 -3.19 -4.24
C VAL A 83 12.39 -3.26 -2.72
N THR A 84 11.30 -2.76 -2.17
CA THR A 84 11.06 -2.77 -0.72
C THR A 84 9.85 -3.61 -0.36
N ASP A 85 9.82 -4.11 0.85
CA ASP A 85 8.69 -4.83 1.45
C ASP A 85 8.09 -3.98 2.57
N LYS A 86 7.04 -3.23 2.26
CA LYS A 86 6.42 -2.24 3.14
C LYS A 86 5.55 -2.90 4.20
N ALA A 87 5.72 -2.52 5.45
CA ALA A 87 4.83 -2.92 6.54
C ALA A 87 3.42 -2.31 6.42
N ASP A 88 2.43 -2.91 7.09
CA ASP A 88 1.08 -2.34 7.16
C ASP A 88 1.07 -1.08 8.06
N GLY A 89 0.16 -0.17 7.79
CA GLY A 89 0.05 1.08 8.54
C GLY A 89 1.02 2.19 8.11
N VAL A 90 2.00 1.89 7.26
CA VAL A 90 2.99 2.82 6.72
C VAL A 90 2.51 3.45 5.42
N ASN A 91 2.66 4.76 5.27
CA ASN A 91 2.34 5.47 4.04
C ASN A 91 3.39 5.15 2.94
N ALA A 92 2.94 4.90 1.73
CA ALA A 92 3.84 4.61 0.60
C ALA A 92 4.71 5.82 0.23
N GLU A 93 4.12 7.00 0.31
CA GLU A 93 4.81 8.28 0.08
C GLU A 93 5.93 8.49 1.10
N ALA A 94 5.69 8.19 2.38
CA ALA A 94 6.71 8.33 3.44
C ALA A 94 7.88 7.32 3.25
N VAL A 95 7.63 6.13 2.69
CA VAL A 95 8.72 5.22 2.28
C VAL A 95 9.58 5.89 1.21
N TYR A 96 8.96 6.43 0.17
CA TYR A 96 9.66 7.15 -0.89
C TYR A 96 10.49 8.33 -0.36
N GLU A 97 9.89 9.18 0.47
CA GLU A 97 10.55 10.36 1.04
C GLU A 97 11.76 9.98 1.90
N THR A 98 11.65 8.88 2.67
CA THR A 98 12.78 8.34 3.43
C THR A 98 13.90 7.87 2.51
N LEU A 99 13.57 7.10 1.48
CA LEU A 99 14.55 6.63 0.50
C LEU A 99 15.22 7.77 -0.27
N ALA A 100 14.44 8.78 -0.67
CA ALA A 100 14.95 9.96 -1.39
C ALA A 100 15.91 10.80 -0.51
N ARG A 101 15.63 10.89 0.80
CA ARG A 101 16.53 11.57 1.75
C ARG A 101 17.82 10.81 1.97
N GLU A 102 17.75 9.49 2.11
CA GLU A 102 18.92 8.64 2.35
C GLU A 102 19.85 8.56 1.14
N ARG A 103 19.31 8.61 -0.08
CA ARG A 103 20.02 8.39 -1.35
C ARG A 103 20.17 9.64 -2.21
N GLY A 104 19.66 10.78 -1.75
CA GLY A 104 19.52 12.01 -2.52
C GLY A 104 18.25 12.04 -3.38
N ALA A 105 17.68 13.22 -3.59
CA ALA A 105 16.38 13.41 -4.26
C ALA A 105 16.32 12.88 -5.70
N GLN A 106 17.48 12.77 -6.39
CA GLN A 106 17.59 12.20 -7.74
C GLN A 106 17.88 10.69 -7.73
N GLY A 107 18.15 10.11 -6.55
CA GLY A 107 18.57 8.72 -6.40
C GLY A 107 17.42 7.72 -6.33
N VAL A 108 16.15 8.16 -6.27
CA VAL A 108 14.98 7.28 -6.22
C VAL A 108 13.77 7.94 -6.88
N ASN A 109 13.04 7.20 -7.71
CA ASN A 109 11.83 7.67 -8.39
C ASN A 109 10.62 6.85 -7.96
N PHE A 110 9.53 7.55 -7.59
CA PHE A 110 8.27 6.94 -7.19
C PHE A 110 7.48 6.47 -8.42
N ILE A 111 7.19 5.18 -8.51
CA ILE A 111 6.58 4.57 -9.69
C ILE A 111 5.10 4.21 -9.42
N HIS A 112 4.83 3.56 -8.31
CA HIS A 112 3.49 3.13 -7.92
C HIS A 112 3.34 3.17 -6.40
N ARG A 113 2.10 3.02 -5.94
CA ARG A 113 1.79 3.08 -4.51
C ARG A 113 1.01 1.86 -4.03
N LEU A 114 1.17 1.56 -2.76
CA LEU A 114 0.27 0.70 -1.99
C LEU A 114 -0.57 1.56 -1.03
N ALA A 115 -1.79 1.12 -0.75
CA ALA A 115 -2.57 1.74 0.31
C ALA A 115 -1.83 1.59 1.66
N ARG A 116 -2.01 2.56 2.57
CA ARG A 116 -1.37 2.57 3.89
C ARG A 116 -1.53 1.24 4.64
N ILE A 117 -2.73 0.67 4.62
CA ILE A 117 -3.08 -0.58 5.30
C ILE A 117 -2.79 -1.85 4.47
N THR A 118 -2.17 -1.73 3.29
CA THR A 118 -1.69 -2.86 2.49
C THR A 118 -0.19 -3.01 2.70
N ARG A 119 0.26 -4.15 3.16
CA ARG A 119 1.68 -4.51 3.26
C ARG A 119 2.16 -5.19 1.99
N GLY A 120 3.48 -5.28 1.80
CA GLY A 120 4.09 -5.99 0.68
C GLY A 120 4.92 -5.12 -0.25
N LEU A 121 5.21 -5.64 -1.42
CA LEU A 121 6.23 -5.13 -2.32
C LEU A 121 5.90 -3.79 -2.95
N MET A 122 6.90 -2.92 -2.96
CA MET A 122 6.96 -1.69 -3.76
C MET A 122 8.27 -1.68 -4.55
N ILE A 123 8.21 -1.18 -5.79
CA ILE A 123 9.37 -1.01 -6.66
C ILE A 123 9.61 0.47 -6.97
N PHE A 124 10.86 0.86 -6.97
CA PHE A 124 11.34 2.21 -7.29
C PHE A 124 12.43 2.11 -8.35
N ALA A 125 12.56 3.14 -9.17
CA ALA A 125 13.69 3.29 -10.09
C ALA A 125 14.75 4.20 -9.47
N LYS A 126 16.03 3.91 -9.71
CA LYS A 126 17.16 4.69 -9.19
C LYS A 126 17.69 5.73 -10.17
N ASN A 127 17.17 5.77 -11.40
CA ASN A 127 17.48 6.78 -12.40
C ASN A 127 16.28 7.09 -13.30
N ALA A 128 16.35 8.17 -14.06
CA ALA A 128 15.23 8.67 -14.86
C ALA A 128 14.87 7.72 -16.02
N ALA A 129 15.84 7.12 -16.70
CA ALA A 129 15.58 6.21 -17.82
C ALA A 129 14.80 4.97 -17.35
N CYS A 130 15.22 4.37 -16.24
CA CYS A 130 14.52 3.23 -15.63
C CYS A 130 13.17 3.64 -15.04
N ALA A 131 13.02 4.88 -14.59
CA ALA A 131 11.73 5.38 -14.11
C ALA A 131 10.69 5.46 -15.23
N GLU A 132 11.06 5.99 -16.38
CA GLU A 132 10.17 6.06 -17.55
C GLU A 132 9.83 4.66 -18.06
N GLU A 133 10.80 3.77 -18.12
CA GLU A 133 10.56 2.37 -18.51
C GLU A 133 9.63 1.64 -17.54
N LEU A 134 9.83 1.75 -16.23
CA LEU A 134 8.92 1.17 -15.24
C LEU A 134 7.52 1.76 -15.34
N LYS A 135 7.37 3.09 -15.51
CA LYS A 135 6.06 3.72 -15.69
C LYS A 135 5.35 3.17 -16.93
N ARG A 136 6.10 3.01 -18.06
CA ARG A 136 5.59 2.36 -19.28
C ARG A 136 5.12 0.94 -18.98
N ALA A 137 5.97 0.12 -18.36
CA ALA A 137 5.69 -1.27 -18.05
C ALA A 137 4.47 -1.43 -17.12
N PHE A 138 4.30 -0.55 -16.12
CA PHE A 138 3.10 -0.53 -15.29
C PHE A 138 1.84 -0.15 -16.07
N LYS A 139 1.94 0.81 -17.01
CA LYS A 139 0.84 1.25 -17.87
C LYS A 139 0.44 0.18 -18.87
N GLU A 140 1.40 -0.48 -19.49
CA GLU A 140 1.21 -1.53 -20.51
C GLU A 140 0.92 -2.91 -19.90
N ARG A 141 1.05 -3.03 -18.58
CA ARG A 141 0.81 -4.26 -17.81
C ARG A 141 1.89 -5.33 -17.99
N ASP A 142 3.09 -4.91 -18.32
CA ASP A 142 4.29 -5.73 -18.37
C ASP A 142 4.84 -6.03 -16.97
N VAL A 143 4.27 -5.42 -15.93
CA VAL A 143 4.52 -5.77 -14.53
C VAL A 143 3.36 -6.60 -14.00
N GLU A 144 3.61 -7.89 -13.80
CA GLU A 144 2.65 -8.80 -13.20
C GLU A 144 2.64 -8.60 -11.67
N LYS A 145 1.43 -8.45 -11.11
CA LYS A 145 1.25 -8.23 -9.67
C LYS A 145 0.33 -9.29 -9.10
N THR A 146 0.87 -10.11 -8.20
CA THR A 146 0.11 -11.11 -7.46
C THR A 146 0.00 -10.69 -6.00
N TYR A 147 -1.22 -10.66 -5.51
CA TYR A 147 -1.51 -10.41 -4.10
C TYR A 147 -1.89 -11.73 -3.43
N LEU A 148 -1.67 -11.78 -2.12
CA LEU A 148 -2.22 -12.82 -1.25
C LEU A 148 -3.30 -12.18 -0.37
N ALA A 149 -4.47 -12.81 -0.31
CA ALA A 149 -5.59 -12.30 0.48
C ALA A 149 -6.28 -13.41 1.25
N VAL A 150 -6.77 -13.10 2.47
CA VAL A 150 -7.76 -13.93 3.15
C VAL A 150 -9.13 -13.32 2.89
N MET A 151 -10.05 -14.13 2.38
CA MET A 151 -11.35 -13.70 1.90
C MET A 151 -12.47 -14.55 2.48
N LYS A 152 -13.70 -14.05 2.45
CA LYS A 152 -14.89 -14.87 2.69
C LYS A 152 -14.97 -15.99 1.66
N ASN A 153 -15.13 -17.23 2.13
CA ASN A 153 -15.21 -18.40 1.26
C ASN A 153 -16.63 -18.59 0.70
N CYS A 154 -16.93 -17.95 -0.41
CA CYS A 154 -18.15 -18.16 -1.19
C CYS A 154 -17.80 -18.65 -2.63
N PHE A 155 -16.57 -19.12 -2.85
CA PHE A 155 -16.13 -19.58 -4.16
C PHE A 155 -16.81 -20.90 -4.57
N SER A 156 -17.56 -20.85 -5.67
CA SER A 156 -18.24 -22.04 -6.24
C SER A 156 -17.29 -22.89 -7.06
N ALA A 157 -16.28 -22.28 -7.69
CA ALA A 157 -15.26 -22.92 -8.51
C ALA A 157 -13.93 -22.14 -8.37
N ASP A 158 -12.90 -22.57 -9.09
CA ASP A 158 -11.66 -21.83 -9.24
C ASP A 158 -11.90 -20.63 -10.17
N GLU A 159 -12.28 -19.51 -9.59
CA GLU A 159 -12.58 -18.29 -10.32
C GLU A 159 -11.27 -17.64 -10.73
N THR A 160 -10.94 -17.65 -12.01
CA THR A 160 -9.66 -17.14 -12.45
C THR A 160 -9.71 -15.67 -12.87
N ARG A 161 -10.57 -15.26 -13.80
CA ARG A 161 -10.50 -13.90 -14.34
C ARG A 161 -11.85 -13.24 -14.42
N GLN A 162 -12.06 -12.24 -13.56
CA GLN A 162 -13.31 -11.52 -13.45
C GLN A 162 -13.19 -10.10 -14.01
N THR A 163 -14.21 -9.66 -14.74
CA THR A 163 -14.30 -8.31 -15.31
C THR A 163 -15.47 -7.57 -14.68
N ALA A 164 -15.26 -6.32 -14.30
CA ALA A 164 -16.29 -5.42 -13.80
C ALA A 164 -15.96 -3.97 -14.17
N TYR A 165 -16.77 -3.02 -13.69
CA TYR A 165 -16.59 -1.59 -13.90
C TYR A 165 -16.54 -0.88 -12.56
N LEU A 166 -15.57 0.00 -12.39
CA LEU A 166 -15.29 0.69 -11.13
C LEU A 166 -15.42 2.21 -11.32
N ALA A 167 -16.30 2.82 -10.54
CA ALA A 167 -16.48 4.27 -10.49
C ALA A 167 -16.00 4.81 -9.13
N LYS A 168 -15.39 6.01 -9.13
CA LYS A 168 -14.98 6.70 -7.89
C LYS A 168 -16.17 7.47 -7.32
N ASP A 169 -16.40 7.33 -6.02
CA ASP A 169 -17.28 8.17 -5.22
C ASP A 169 -16.41 9.09 -4.37
N ALA A 170 -16.10 10.27 -4.90
CA ALA A 170 -15.21 11.23 -4.23
C ALA A 170 -15.77 11.73 -2.90
N ALA A 171 -17.10 11.88 -2.78
CA ALA A 171 -17.74 12.36 -1.55
C ALA A 171 -17.57 11.38 -0.38
N ARG A 172 -17.51 10.09 -0.67
CA ARG A 172 -17.33 9.04 0.34
C ARG A 172 -15.90 8.51 0.43
N ALA A 173 -14.98 9.03 -0.42
CA ALA A 173 -13.64 8.48 -0.61
C ALA A 173 -13.67 6.96 -0.85
N GLU A 174 -14.65 6.49 -1.63
CA GLU A 174 -14.92 5.08 -1.94
C GLU A 174 -14.90 4.83 -3.43
N VAL A 175 -14.99 3.55 -3.79
CA VAL A 175 -15.27 3.12 -5.16
C VAL A 175 -16.47 2.20 -5.16
N ARG A 176 -17.25 2.26 -6.24
CA ARG A 176 -18.38 1.35 -6.48
C ARG A 176 -18.05 0.47 -7.68
N VAL A 177 -18.40 -0.80 -7.56
CA VAL A 177 -18.21 -1.79 -8.63
C VAL A 177 -19.56 -2.23 -9.15
N SER A 178 -19.66 -2.37 -10.46
CA SER A 178 -20.85 -2.86 -11.17
C SER A 178 -20.47 -3.84 -12.26
N GLY A 179 -21.39 -4.75 -12.62
CA GLY A 179 -21.21 -5.69 -13.74
C GLY A 179 -21.42 -5.07 -15.12
N LYS A 180 -21.92 -3.81 -15.18
CA LYS A 180 -22.22 -3.11 -16.44
C LYS A 180 -21.47 -1.78 -16.51
N PRO A 181 -21.05 -1.34 -17.72
CA PRO A 181 -20.43 -0.04 -17.89
C PRO A 181 -21.42 1.08 -17.52
N SER A 182 -20.90 2.16 -16.96
CA SER A 182 -21.64 3.39 -16.68
C SER A 182 -20.73 4.60 -16.88
N ALA A 183 -21.32 5.79 -17.00
CA ALA A 183 -20.56 7.02 -17.19
C ALA A 183 -19.53 7.20 -16.05
N GLY A 184 -18.28 7.47 -16.39
CA GLY A 184 -17.18 7.65 -15.44
C GLY A 184 -16.66 6.35 -14.78
N ALA A 185 -17.20 5.18 -15.11
CA ALA A 185 -16.68 3.90 -14.63
C ALA A 185 -15.59 3.36 -15.56
N GLU A 186 -14.51 2.89 -14.97
CA GLU A 186 -13.39 2.28 -15.67
C GLU A 186 -13.48 0.75 -15.60
N LYS A 187 -13.18 0.07 -16.72
CA LYS A 187 -13.09 -1.39 -16.77
C LYS A 187 -11.96 -1.88 -15.88
N ILE A 188 -12.26 -2.81 -14.98
CA ILE A 188 -11.31 -3.49 -14.11
C ILE A 188 -11.28 -4.99 -14.42
N VAL A 189 -10.09 -5.59 -14.25
CA VAL A 189 -9.88 -7.04 -14.42
C VAL A 189 -9.04 -7.54 -13.26
N THR A 190 -9.56 -8.54 -12.53
CA THR A 190 -8.89 -9.16 -11.38
C THR A 190 -9.09 -10.67 -11.46
N GLY A 191 -8.01 -11.43 -11.31
CA GLY A 191 -8.06 -12.89 -11.15
C GLY A 191 -8.13 -13.23 -9.66
N PHE A 192 -8.92 -14.23 -9.31
CA PHE A 192 -9.00 -14.77 -7.94
C PHE A 192 -8.84 -16.28 -8.01
N GLN A 193 -7.85 -16.81 -7.28
CA GLN A 193 -7.59 -18.24 -7.21
C GLN A 193 -7.51 -18.67 -5.75
N PRO A 194 -8.54 -19.34 -5.22
CA PRO A 194 -8.46 -19.92 -3.88
C PRO A 194 -7.41 -21.03 -3.86
N ILE A 195 -6.41 -20.87 -3.00
CA ILE A 195 -5.34 -21.87 -2.80
C ILE A 195 -5.55 -22.71 -1.54
N LEU A 196 -6.34 -22.19 -0.59
CA LEU A 196 -6.72 -22.92 0.61
C LEU A 196 -8.12 -22.48 1.05
N LYS A 197 -9.03 -23.44 1.25
CA LYS A 197 -10.38 -23.19 1.78
C LYS A 197 -10.48 -23.80 3.18
N LYS A 198 -10.93 -22.99 4.18
CA LYS A 198 -11.08 -23.42 5.57
C LYS A 198 -12.36 -22.82 6.15
N GLY A 199 -13.43 -23.61 6.14
CA GLY A 199 -14.74 -23.16 6.60
C GLY A 199 -15.24 -21.96 5.79
N ASP A 200 -15.53 -20.86 6.47
CA ASP A 200 -16.06 -19.63 5.88
C ASP A 200 -14.99 -18.63 5.40
N ILE A 201 -13.72 -19.02 5.41
CA ILE A 201 -12.61 -18.25 4.83
C ILE A 201 -11.84 -19.05 3.79
N ALA A 202 -11.25 -18.34 2.84
CA ALA A 202 -10.30 -18.87 1.88
C ALA A 202 -9.07 -17.98 1.79
N VAL A 203 -7.90 -18.58 1.63
CA VAL A 203 -6.69 -17.88 1.21
C VAL A 203 -6.62 -17.93 -0.30
N CYS A 204 -6.45 -16.76 -0.92
CA CYS A 204 -6.50 -16.61 -2.37
C CYS A 204 -5.24 -15.93 -2.89
N GLU A 205 -4.68 -16.43 -3.98
CA GLU A 205 -3.86 -15.61 -4.87
C GLU A 205 -4.77 -14.71 -5.69
N VAL A 206 -4.38 -13.44 -5.82
CA VAL A 206 -5.16 -12.43 -6.55
C VAL A 206 -4.27 -11.80 -7.62
N PHE A 207 -4.62 -11.99 -8.88
CA PHE A 207 -3.89 -11.47 -10.04
C PHE A 207 -4.45 -10.12 -10.45
N LEU A 208 -3.64 -9.06 -10.28
CA LEU A 208 -4.08 -7.69 -10.52
C LEU A 208 -3.73 -7.26 -11.96
N HIS A 209 -4.64 -7.50 -12.90
CA HIS A 209 -4.45 -7.12 -14.32
C HIS A 209 -4.67 -5.62 -14.58
N THR A 210 -5.47 -4.93 -13.79
CA THR A 210 -5.63 -3.46 -13.78
C THR A 210 -5.36 -2.93 -12.38
N GLY A 211 -4.88 -1.68 -12.24
CA GLY A 211 -4.46 -1.13 -10.95
C GLY A 211 -5.24 0.12 -10.57
N LYS A 212 -6.49 -0.02 -10.09
CA LYS A 212 -7.32 1.11 -9.65
C LYS A 212 -7.42 1.16 -8.12
N THR A 213 -7.70 2.36 -7.59
CA THR A 213 -7.88 2.57 -6.15
C THR A 213 -8.87 1.55 -5.57
N HIS A 214 -8.48 0.86 -4.51
CA HIS A 214 -9.25 -0.16 -3.81
C HIS A 214 -9.77 -1.32 -4.69
N GLN A 215 -9.22 -1.52 -5.90
CA GLN A 215 -9.78 -2.45 -6.88
C GLN A 215 -10.02 -3.85 -6.31
N ILE A 216 -9.00 -4.51 -5.74
CA ILE A 216 -9.13 -5.87 -5.19
C ILE A 216 -10.24 -5.90 -4.14
N ARG A 217 -10.22 -4.96 -3.21
CA ARG A 217 -11.13 -4.89 -2.07
C ARG A 217 -12.60 -4.75 -2.48
N ALA A 218 -12.87 -3.77 -3.35
CA ALA A 218 -14.22 -3.49 -3.84
C ALA A 218 -14.72 -4.56 -4.82
N HIS A 219 -13.84 -5.08 -5.70
CA HIS A 219 -14.21 -6.11 -6.67
C HIS A 219 -14.50 -7.44 -5.95
N ALA A 220 -13.68 -7.84 -5.00
CA ALA A 220 -13.93 -9.04 -4.18
C ALA A 220 -15.25 -8.94 -3.41
N ALA A 221 -15.54 -7.79 -2.82
CA ALA A 221 -16.81 -7.56 -2.12
C ALA A 221 -18.02 -7.62 -3.07
N PHE A 222 -17.90 -7.06 -4.27
CA PHE A 222 -18.92 -7.12 -5.32
C PHE A 222 -19.24 -8.57 -5.75
N LEU A 223 -18.22 -9.42 -5.80
CA LEU A 223 -18.34 -10.84 -6.14
C LEU A 223 -18.82 -11.73 -4.96
N GLY A 224 -19.01 -11.15 -3.77
CA GLY A 224 -19.43 -11.90 -2.58
C GLY A 224 -18.31 -12.51 -1.75
N HIS A 225 -17.05 -12.22 -2.07
CA HIS A 225 -15.84 -12.72 -1.40
C HIS A 225 -15.05 -11.59 -0.69
N PRO A 226 -15.65 -10.73 0.15
CA PRO A 226 -14.94 -9.60 0.73
C PRO A 226 -13.67 -10.03 1.46
N VAL A 227 -12.65 -9.16 1.42
CA VAL A 227 -11.39 -9.38 2.13
C VAL A 227 -11.63 -9.32 3.63
N LEU A 228 -11.11 -10.31 4.35
CA LEU A 228 -11.18 -10.40 5.81
C LEU A 228 -10.46 -9.20 6.45
N GLY A 229 -11.09 -8.60 7.46
CA GLY A 229 -10.56 -7.43 8.16
C GLY A 229 -10.72 -6.11 7.41
N ASP A 230 -11.30 -6.10 6.21
CA ASP A 230 -11.61 -4.87 5.50
C ASP A 230 -12.79 -4.15 6.19
N THR A 231 -12.50 -2.96 6.74
CA THR A 231 -13.51 -2.17 7.48
C THR A 231 -14.42 -1.36 6.56
N LYS A 232 -14.09 -1.26 5.26
CA LYS A 232 -14.79 -0.44 4.29
C LYS A 232 -15.71 -1.27 3.37
N TYR A 233 -15.18 -2.36 2.82
CA TYR A 233 -15.88 -3.24 1.88
C TYR A 233 -16.12 -4.64 2.44
N GLY A 234 -15.61 -4.93 3.65
CA GLY A 234 -15.62 -6.25 4.25
C GLY A 234 -16.95 -6.67 4.88
N ASP A 235 -17.03 -7.92 5.25
CA ASP A 235 -18.13 -8.49 6.02
C ASP A 235 -17.88 -8.25 7.52
N LYS A 236 -18.71 -7.40 8.14
CA LYS A 236 -18.56 -7.01 9.55
C LYS A 236 -18.72 -8.21 10.53
N ALA A 237 -19.63 -9.14 10.22
CA ALA A 237 -19.85 -10.32 11.06
C ALA A 237 -18.64 -11.26 11.00
N LEU A 238 -18.11 -11.50 9.80
CA LEU A 238 -16.91 -12.28 9.59
C LEU A 238 -15.70 -11.64 10.26
N ASN A 239 -15.50 -10.33 10.08
CA ASN A 239 -14.42 -9.59 10.71
C ASN A 239 -14.46 -9.72 12.25
N LYS A 240 -15.65 -9.60 12.85
CA LYS A 240 -15.86 -9.77 14.29
C LYS A 240 -15.57 -11.22 14.72
N LYS A 241 -16.05 -12.22 13.98
CA LYS A 241 -15.82 -13.64 14.24
C LYS A 241 -14.34 -13.99 14.33
N TYR A 242 -13.52 -13.42 13.42
CA TYR A 242 -12.07 -13.66 13.36
C TYR A 242 -11.23 -12.61 14.10
N GLY A 243 -11.85 -11.65 14.79
CA GLY A 243 -11.15 -10.58 15.53
C GLY A 243 -10.28 -9.69 14.65
N LYS A 244 -10.59 -9.54 13.35
CA LYS A 244 -9.79 -8.78 12.39
C LYS A 244 -10.35 -7.39 12.17
N THR A 245 -9.50 -6.38 12.38
CA THR A 245 -9.80 -4.95 12.18
C THR A 245 -8.95 -4.32 11.09
N ARG A 246 -8.04 -5.10 10.46
CA ARG A 246 -7.19 -4.70 9.36
C ARG A 246 -7.30 -5.71 8.24
N GLN A 247 -7.33 -5.22 7.01
CA GLN A 247 -7.47 -6.06 5.82
C GLN A 247 -6.33 -7.09 5.70
N CYS A 248 -6.68 -8.33 5.50
CA CYS A 248 -5.74 -9.41 5.22
C CYS A 248 -5.43 -9.41 3.70
N LEU A 249 -4.57 -8.47 3.27
CA LEU A 249 -4.17 -8.26 1.87
C LEU A 249 -2.70 -7.88 1.80
N ILE A 250 -1.92 -8.63 1.02
CA ILE A 250 -0.48 -8.46 0.83
C ILE A 250 -0.17 -8.33 -0.66
N ALA A 251 0.65 -7.36 -1.06
CA ALA A 251 1.27 -7.33 -2.39
C ALA A 251 2.41 -8.35 -2.40
N LYS A 252 2.10 -9.61 -2.79
CA LYS A 252 2.94 -10.77 -2.53
C LYS A 252 4.07 -10.96 -3.52
N LYS A 253 3.78 -10.81 -4.84
CA LYS A 253 4.78 -11.01 -5.90
C LYS A 253 4.71 -9.88 -6.92
N ILE A 254 5.87 -9.45 -7.40
CA ILE A 254 6.02 -8.58 -8.57
C ILE A 254 6.94 -9.31 -9.54
N THR A 255 6.45 -9.59 -10.75
CA THR A 255 7.25 -10.16 -11.84
C THR A 255 7.38 -9.13 -12.94
N LEU A 256 8.61 -8.87 -13.36
CA LEU A 256 8.94 -7.90 -14.40
C LEU A 256 8.96 -8.57 -15.77
N ARG A 257 8.47 -7.84 -16.79
CA ARG A 257 8.57 -8.25 -18.21
C ARG A 257 9.11 -7.08 -19.01
N PHE A 258 10.25 -7.28 -19.64
CA PHE A 258 10.91 -6.28 -20.46
C PHE A 258 11.36 -6.86 -21.79
N SER A 259 11.33 -6.04 -22.85
CA SER A 259 11.92 -6.40 -24.13
C SER A 259 13.45 -6.18 -24.12
N GLY A 260 14.15 -6.76 -25.11
CA GLY A 260 15.62 -6.69 -25.20
C GLY A 260 16.20 -5.29 -25.33
N ASP A 261 15.42 -4.31 -25.80
CA ASP A 261 15.86 -2.90 -25.95
C ASP A 261 15.63 -2.06 -24.69
N SER A 262 15.01 -2.63 -23.66
CA SER A 262 14.76 -1.95 -22.40
C SER A 262 16.05 -1.77 -21.58
N PRO A 263 16.26 -0.62 -20.92
CA PRO A 263 17.34 -0.46 -19.95
C PRO A 263 17.21 -1.43 -18.75
N LEU A 264 16.06 -2.07 -18.61
CA LEU A 264 15.77 -3.08 -17.58
C LEU A 264 15.69 -4.50 -18.15
N ALA A 265 16.12 -4.75 -19.39
CA ALA A 265 16.08 -6.08 -20.03
C ALA A 265 16.76 -7.17 -19.19
N TYR A 266 17.83 -6.83 -18.47
CA TYR A 266 18.53 -7.77 -17.56
C TYR A 266 17.64 -8.29 -16.41
N ALA A 267 16.56 -7.59 -16.11
CA ALA A 267 15.59 -7.94 -15.06
C ALA A 267 14.33 -8.63 -15.61
N ASP A 268 14.31 -8.94 -16.93
CA ASP A 268 13.19 -9.66 -17.52
C ASP A 268 12.97 -11.03 -16.86
N GLY A 269 11.71 -11.38 -16.62
CA GLY A 269 11.30 -12.59 -15.93
C GLY A 269 11.60 -12.61 -14.43
N ARG A 270 12.29 -11.62 -13.89
CA ARG A 270 12.64 -11.58 -12.47
C ARG A 270 11.41 -11.39 -11.60
N THR A 271 11.28 -12.24 -10.58
CA THR A 271 10.19 -12.21 -9.62
C THR A 271 10.72 -11.87 -8.23
N PHE A 272 10.12 -10.87 -7.61
CA PHE A 272 10.34 -10.51 -6.21
C PHE A 272 9.18 -11.02 -5.37
N VAL A 273 9.48 -11.50 -4.15
CA VAL A 273 8.49 -12.08 -3.24
C VAL A 273 8.56 -11.39 -1.89
N SER A 274 7.40 -10.96 -1.38
CA SER A 274 7.27 -10.39 -0.04
C SER A 274 7.48 -11.48 1.02
N ARG A 275 8.18 -11.14 2.11
CA ARG A 275 8.33 -12.02 3.28
C ARG A 275 7.02 -12.25 4.03
N TYR A 276 6.04 -11.35 3.88
CA TYR A 276 4.77 -11.46 4.58
C TYR A 276 3.92 -12.61 4.05
N GLY A 277 3.26 -13.31 4.96
CA GLY A 277 2.32 -14.41 4.71
C GLY A 277 1.10 -14.32 5.62
N PHE A 278 0.33 -15.38 5.63
CA PHE A 278 -0.81 -15.59 6.52
C PHE A 278 -0.70 -16.97 7.19
N GLU A 279 0.41 -17.19 7.91
CA GLU A 279 0.76 -18.46 8.56
C GLU A 279 -0.35 -18.93 9.52
N GLU A 280 -1.01 -17.99 10.21
CA GLU A 280 -2.11 -18.25 11.13
C GLU A 280 -3.33 -18.91 10.45
N TYR A 281 -3.42 -18.84 9.12
CA TYR A 281 -4.46 -19.49 8.32
C TYR A 281 -3.93 -20.71 7.55
N GLY A 282 -2.67 -21.11 7.78
CA GLY A 282 -2.03 -22.23 7.11
C GLY A 282 -1.50 -21.90 5.70
N ALA A 283 -1.49 -20.63 5.32
CA ALA A 283 -0.83 -20.19 4.09
C ALA A 283 0.63 -19.93 4.41
N LEU A 284 1.46 -20.92 4.13
CA LEU A 284 2.91 -20.79 4.22
C LEU A 284 3.41 -19.73 3.23
N PRO A 285 4.50 -19.01 3.55
CA PRO A 285 5.21 -18.24 2.56
C PRO A 285 5.70 -19.18 1.46
N VAL A 286 5.22 -19.01 0.26
CA VAL A 286 5.69 -19.71 -0.93
C VAL A 286 6.80 -18.89 -1.56
#